data_689bf15dc996bce26a3707b7bbaedf27
#
_entry.id   689bf15dc996bce26a3707b7bbaedf27
#
_cell.length_a   1.000
_cell.length_b   1.000
_cell.length_c   1.000
_cell.angle_alpha   90.00
_cell.angle_beta   90.00
_cell.angle_gamma   90.00
#
_symmetry.space_group_name_H-M   'P 1'
#
loop_
_entity.id
_entity.type
_entity.pdbx_description
1 polymer ?
#
loop_
_entity_poly.entity_id
_entity_poly.type
_entity_poly.pdbx_seq_one_letter_code
_entity_poly.pdbx_strand_id
1 'polypeptide(L)'
;MPQGPVNSTILHAMKPKVGLPFWAVRWVSLLLLVSLAIAPLASNATTRSTYHVEFDVALDPETSSASVRIDLSKRAQYVRWIRFKIDPKVHSDFKGSGHIQHADNTVLWEPRGKKGWLTFNVKIKHQRSSGRFDALITEDWALFRGFDIVPQARIDMKDGTQSKSKLRFQLPEDWSVVAPYARYTSGAYKIDHAHRLFDRPTGWMLAGKMGIKRDTIEGVYVTVAAPKGQGARRMDILAHLNWNLGPILEVFPDFPPRLLIVSAGDPMWRGALSGPGSLYVHADRPLISEDGTSPILHELVHVAMSARSAPGADWLIEGIAEYYSLEFMRRSGTITEKRYQKSHQQLAKRGESVKRLDVDLSYGDVTAKAVSLIKMLDEELRRKTNDKMNVDDIVRELADHSGNVTVDLVRSIAKRITGVELDWQPTNAEKNTAKAAAGVGID
;
A
#
# COMPACT_ATOMS: atom_id res chain seq x y z
N MET A 1 11.60 -58.22 35.56
CA MET A 1 12.68 -59.17 35.99
C MET A 1 13.36 -59.69 34.76
N PRO A 2 14.70 -59.96 34.75
CA PRO A 2 15.81 -59.26 35.47
C PRO A 2 16.80 -58.66 34.41
N GLN A 3 17.44 -57.63 34.75
CA GLN A 3 18.80 -57.36 35.24
C GLN A 3 19.97 -58.06 34.51
N GLY A 4 20.90 -57.27 34.03
CA GLY A 4 22.24 -57.15 34.39
C GLY A 4 23.29 -57.58 33.35
N PRO A 5 24.61 -57.40 33.59
CA PRO A 5 25.29 -56.13 33.93
C PRO A 5 26.56 -55.90 33.04
N VAL A 6 27.07 -54.65 33.11
CA VAL A 6 28.49 -54.21 33.20
C VAL A 6 29.59 -55.04 32.51
N ASN A 7 30.40 -54.40 31.66
CA ASN A 7 31.86 -54.54 31.79
C ASN A 7 32.64 -53.31 31.28
N SER A 8 33.47 -52.80 32.17
CA SER A 8 34.52 -51.81 31.98
C SER A 8 35.75 -52.46 31.37
N THR A 9 36.44 -51.80 30.44
CA THR A 9 37.87 -52.09 30.18
C THR A 9 38.61 -50.79 29.92
N ILE A 10 39.56 -50.55 30.83
CA ILE A 10 40.59 -49.52 30.77
C ILE A 10 41.65 -49.92 29.74
N LEU A 11 42.11 -49.01 28.88
CA LEU A 11 43.42 -49.12 28.28
C LEU A 11 44.07 -47.75 28.03
N HIS A 12 45.19 -47.68 28.61
CA HIS A 12 46.37 -46.82 28.59
C HIS A 12 46.59 -45.81 27.46
N ALA A 13 47.16 -44.72 27.93
CA ALA A 13 47.73 -43.60 27.23
C ALA A 13 48.95 -43.97 26.33
N MET A 14 49.00 -43.38 25.17
CA MET A 14 50.24 -43.10 24.45
C MET A 14 50.18 -41.72 23.84
N LYS A 15 51.11 -40.84 24.26
CA LYS A 15 51.38 -39.53 23.62
C LYS A 15 52.34 -39.72 22.44
N PRO A 16 52.10 -39.14 21.29
CA PRO A 16 53.18 -38.83 20.37
C PRO A 16 53.52 -37.34 20.44
N LYS A 17 54.80 -37.08 20.64
CA LYS A 17 55.45 -35.79 20.35
C LYS A 17 55.52 -35.62 18.83
N VAL A 18 54.90 -34.62 18.28
CA VAL A 18 55.15 -34.19 16.93
C VAL A 18 55.53 -32.69 16.96
N GLY A 19 56.77 -32.41 16.67
CA GLY A 19 57.31 -31.06 16.48
C GLY A 19 56.78 -30.47 15.17
N LEU A 20 56.27 -29.26 15.23
CA LEU A 20 55.82 -28.50 14.06
C LEU A 20 57.07 -27.99 13.28
N PRO A 21 57.07 -28.06 11.93
CA PRO A 21 58.18 -27.58 11.11
C PRO A 21 58.17 -26.04 11.02
N PHE A 22 59.38 -25.49 10.94
CA PHE A 22 59.76 -24.07 11.02
C PHE A 22 59.09 -23.12 9.98
N TRP A 23 58.36 -23.63 8.98
CA TRP A 23 57.69 -22.83 7.96
C TRP A 23 56.24 -22.41 8.38
N ALA A 24 55.68 -23.01 9.42
CA ALA A 24 54.33 -22.68 9.89
C ALA A 24 54.24 -21.35 10.65
N VAL A 25 55.37 -20.80 11.11
CA VAL A 25 55.41 -19.55 11.90
C VAL A 25 55.31 -18.30 11.02
N ARG A 26 55.60 -18.40 9.72
CA ARG A 26 55.58 -17.23 8.80
C ARG A 26 54.18 -16.87 8.26
N TRP A 27 53.20 -17.77 8.33
CA TRP A 27 51.84 -17.52 7.85
C TRP A 27 50.89 -16.94 8.92
N VAL A 28 51.18 -17.13 10.20
CA VAL A 28 50.40 -16.57 11.30
C VAL A 28 50.60 -15.05 11.43
N SER A 29 51.82 -14.55 11.09
CA SER A 29 52.09 -13.11 11.10
C SER A 29 51.48 -12.34 9.94
N LEU A 30 51.16 -13.01 8.83
CA LEU A 30 50.54 -12.36 7.67
C LEU A 30 49.00 -12.30 7.81
N LEU A 31 48.43 -13.22 8.54
CA LEU A 31 46.98 -13.22 8.83
C LEU A 31 46.58 -12.20 9.90
N LEU A 32 47.50 -11.83 10.79
CA LEU A 32 47.29 -10.79 11.81
C LEU A 32 47.40 -9.36 11.27
N LEU A 33 48.10 -9.16 10.14
CA LEU A 33 48.25 -7.86 9.47
C LEU A 33 47.10 -7.54 8.50
N VAL A 34 46.35 -8.54 8.02
CA VAL A 34 45.19 -8.34 7.15
C VAL A 34 43.90 -8.12 7.97
N SER A 35 43.85 -8.57 9.21
CA SER A 35 42.67 -8.38 10.10
C SER A 35 42.59 -6.97 10.73
N LEU A 36 43.58 -6.10 10.58
CA LEU A 36 43.57 -4.73 11.10
C LEU A 36 43.10 -3.67 10.06
N ALA A 37 42.81 -4.09 8.81
CA ALA A 37 42.39 -3.15 7.74
C ALA A 37 40.87 -3.20 7.42
N ILE A 38 40.12 -4.07 8.08
CA ILE A 38 38.63 -4.05 8.00
C ILE A 38 38.12 -3.40 9.30
N ALA A 39 38.37 -2.11 9.45
CA ALA A 39 37.53 -1.28 10.29
C ALA A 39 36.11 -1.39 9.68
N PRO A 40 35.08 -1.81 10.41
CA PRO A 40 33.74 -1.65 9.92
C PRO A 40 33.60 -0.15 9.66
N LEU A 41 33.35 0.23 8.41
CA LEU A 41 32.75 1.51 8.09
C LEU A 41 31.47 1.53 8.94
N ALA A 42 31.58 2.11 10.13
CA ALA A 42 30.42 2.44 10.94
C ALA A 42 29.59 3.31 10.00
N SER A 43 28.59 2.70 9.38
CA SER A 43 27.51 3.40 8.76
C SER A 43 27.02 4.34 9.86
N ASN A 44 27.40 5.62 9.75
CA ASN A 44 26.77 6.67 10.52
C ASN A 44 25.31 6.68 10.10
N ALA A 45 24.51 5.78 10.69
CA ALA A 45 23.09 5.90 10.72
C ALA A 45 22.84 7.25 11.42
N THR A 46 22.75 8.29 10.63
CA THR A 46 22.37 9.63 11.08
C THR A 46 21.06 9.43 11.80
N THR A 47 21.09 9.47 13.12
CA THR A 47 19.90 9.36 13.97
C THR A 47 18.99 10.51 13.57
N ARG A 48 18.02 10.22 12.69
CA ARG A 48 17.08 11.22 12.20
C ARG A 48 16.36 11.81 13.40
N SER A 49 16.41 13.11 13.52
CA SER A 49 15.66 13.83 14.55
C SER A 49 14.17 13.58 14.34
N THR A 50 13.40 13.40 15.40
CA THR A 50 11.95 13.15 15.29
C THR A 50 11.16 14.22 16.01
N TYR A 51 10.06 14.67 15.39
CA TYR A 51 8.99 15.42 16.05
C TYR A 51 7.74 14.55 16.17
N HIS A 52 6.86 14.86 17.13
CA HIS A 52 5.71 14.04 17.42
C HIS A 52 4.42 14.74 17.01
N VAL A 53 3.57 14.01 16.30
CA VAL A 53 2.25 14.45 15.87
C VAL A 53 1.18 13.54 16.48
N GLU A 54 0.18 14.13 17.10
CA GLU A 54 -0.99 13.42 17.60
C GLU A 54 -2.23 13.95 16.88
N PHE A 55 -2.99 13.05 16.30
CA PHE A 55 -4.28 13.32 15.67
C PHE A 55 -5.36 12.79 16.59
N ASP A 56 -6.21 13.68 17.12
CA ASP A 56 -7.39 13.32 17.86
C ASP A 56 -8.62 13.67 17.02
N VAL A 57 -9.45 12.67 16.75
CA VAL A 57 -10.61 12.77 15.86
C VAL A 57 -11.86 12.41 16.66
N ALA A 58 -12.74 13.36 16.86
CA ALA A 58 -14.05 13.17 17.47
C ALA A 58 -15.12 13.04 16.37
N LEU A 59 -15.77 11.88 16.28
CA LEU A 59 -16.85 11.63 15.31
C LEU A 59 -18.19 12.10 15.89
N ASP A 60 -18.93 12.84 15.08
CA ASP A 60 -20.25 13.36 15.44
C ASP A 60 -21.30 12.94 14.38
N PRO A 61 -22.09 11.90 14.64
CA PRO A 61 -23.17 11.46 13.76
C PRO A 61 -24.30 12.50 13.58
N GLU A 62 -24.59 13.30 14.60
CA GLU A 62 -25.68 14.27 14.56
C GLU A 62 -25.44 15.36 13.53
N THR A 63 -24.22 15.85 13.45
CA THR A 63 -23.81 16.89 12.48
C THR A 63 -23.20 16.30 11.19
N SER A 64 -23.12 14.98 11.07
CA SER A 64 -22.44 14.28 9.95
C SER A 64 -21.00 14.78 9.74
N SER A 65 -20.27 15.00 10.82
CA SER A 65 -18.94 15.60 10.80
C SER A 65 -17.95 14.94 11.76
N ALA A 66 -16.71 15.38 11.70
CA ALA A 66 -15.70 15.12 12.71
C ALA A 66 -15.00 16.42 13.12
N SER A 67 -14.71 16.55 14.40
CA SER A 67 -13.74 17.53 14.90
C SER A 67 -12.36 16.90 14.92
N VAL A 68 -11.40 17.55 14.28
CA VAL A 68 -10.02 17.09 14.19
C VAL A 68 -9.12 18.04 14.97
N ARG A 69 -8.28 17.47 15.84
CA ARG A 69 -7.21 18.18 16.52
C ARG A 69 -5.87 17.56 16.15
N ILE A 70 -4.93 18.39 15.75
CA ILE A 70 -3.54 18.03 15.46
C ILE A 70 -2.66 18.69 16.52
N ASP A 71 -1.96 17.88 17.32
CA ASP A 71 -1.01 18.34 18.31
C ASP A 71 0.42 18.00 17.90
N LEU A 72 1.29 19.01 17.87
CA LEU A 72 2.74 18.85 17.81
C LEU A 72 3.25 18.78 19.24
N SER A 73 3.25 17.58 19.82
CA SER A 73 3.44 17.38 21.26
C SER A 73 4.90 17.49 21.71
N LYS A 74 5.85 17.14 20.84
CA LYS A 74 7.29 17.23 21.10
C LYS A 74 8.03 17.78 19.90
N ARG A 75 8.97 18.70 20.13
CA ARG A 75 9.86 19.27 19.12
C ARG A 75 9.11 19.97 17.98
N ALA A 76 7.98 20.63 18.28
CA ALA A 76 7.23 21.42 17.30
C ALA A 76 8.09 22.52 16.63
N GLN A 77 9.13 23.02 17.33
CA GLN A 77 10.09 23.98 16.78
C GLN A 77 10.91 23.46 15.58
N TYR A 78 10.84 22.18 15.26
CA TYR A 78 11.45 21.63 14.04
C TYR A 78 10.55 21.83 12.81
N VAL A 79 9.27 22.14 13.01
CA VAL A 79 8.31 22.43 11.95
C VAL A 79 8.22 23.95 11.80
N ARG A 80 8.56 24.47 10.62
CA ARG A 80 8.42 25.89 10.29
C ARG A 80 7.00 26.20 9.89
N TRP A 81 6.44 25.40 8.97
CA TRP A 81 5.04 25.51 8.57
C TRP A 81 4.50 24.19 8.02
N ILE A 82 3.17 24.06 8.05
CA ILE A 82 2.39 23.02 7.39
C ILE A 82 1.33 23.70 6.54
N ARG A 83 1.28 23.39 5.25
CA ARG A 83 0.26 23.90 4.32
C ARG A 83 -0.67 22.77 3.91
N PHE A 84 -1.92 22.85 4.31
CA PHE A 84 -2.97 21.89 3.98
C PHE A 84 -3.67 22.31 2.68
N LYS A 85 -3.92 21.34 1.79
CA LYS A 85 -4.82 21.52 0.63
C LYS A 85 -6.23 21.16 1.10
N ILE A 86 -7.12 22.14 1.20
CA ILE A 86 -8.47 21.94 1.71
C ILE A 86 -9.52 22.08 0.61
N ASP A 87 -10.71 21.52 0.89
CA ASP A 87 -11.96 21.91 0.24
C ASP A 87 -12.78 22.71 1.26
N PRO A 88 -13.07 24.01 1.01
CA PRO A 88 -13.82 24.85 1.95
C PRO A 88 -15.27 24.38 2.17
N LYS A 89 -15.81 23.54 1.28
CA LYS A 89 -17.15 22.93 1.45
C LYS A 89 -17.14 21.79 2.48
N VAL A 90 -15.96 21.22 2.72
CA VAL A 90 -15.75 20.05 3.56
C VAL A 90 -15.03 20.43 4.86
N HIS A 91 -14.03 21.32 4.80
CA HIS A 91 -13.18 21.69 5.93
C HIS A 91 -13.47 23.11 6.39
N SER A 92 -13.74 23.30 7.69
CA SER A 92 -14.07 24.60 8.27
C SER A 92 -13.47 24.81 9.66
N ASP A 93 -13.61 26.01 10.20
CA ASP A 93 -13.33 26.38 11.60
C ASP A 93 -11.89 26.15 12.05
N PHE A 94 -10.92 26.44 11.20
CA PHE A 94 -9.52 26.31 11.55
C PHE A 94 -9.13 27.28 12.65
N LYS A 95 -8.67 26.74 13.79
CA LYS A 95 -8.15 27.49 14.95
C LYS A 95 -6.87 26.79 15.43
N GLY A 96 -5.91 27.56 15.94
CA GLY A 96 -4.68 26.95 16.41
C GLY A 96 -3.74 27.92 17.12
N SER A 97 -2.64 27.37 17.62
CA SER A 97 -1.53 28.17 18.15
C SER A 97 -0.62 28.63 17.01
N GLY A 98 0.05 29.78 17.20
CA GLY A 98 0.94 30.34 16.19
C GLY A 98 0.19 31.19 15.18
N HIS A 99 0.64 31.17 13.92
CA HIS A 99 0.02 31.93 12.84
C HIS A 99 -0.74 31.00 11.90
N ILE A 100 -1.97 31.38 11.54
CA ILE A 100 -2.81 30.67 10.58
C ILE A 100 -3.22 31.62 9.48
N GLN A 101 -2.95 31.26 8.24
CA GLN A 101 -3.35 32.03 7.07
C GLN A 101 -4.24 31.17 6.17
N HIS A 102 -5.39 31.73 5.81
CA HIS A 102 -6.34 31.12 4.88
C HIS A 102 -6.13 31.68 3.47
N ALA A 103 -6.16 30.80 2.49
CA ALA A 103 -6.33 31.12 1.09
C ALA A 103 -7.38 30.15 0.51
N ASP A 104 -7.91 30.43 -0.69
CA ASP A 104 -9.10 29.75 -1.26
C ASP A 104 -9.20 28.24 -0.96
N ASN A 105 -8.18 27.49 -1.33
CA ASN A 105 -8.15 26.03 -1.17
C ASN A 105 -6.99 25.55 -0.28
N THR A 106 -6.40 26.45 0.53
CA THR A 106 -5.28 26.09 1.40
C THR A 106 -5.35 26.78 2.76
N VAL A 107 -4.84 26.09 3.77
CA VAL A 107 -4.57 26.65 5.08
C VAL A 107 -3.09 26.47 5.39
N LEU A 108 -2.40 27.57 5.63
CA LEU A 108 -1.02 27.57 6.12
C LEU A 108 -1.03 27.72 7.64
N TRP A 109 -0.37 26.82 8.33
CA TRP A 109 -0.17 26.86 9.78
C TRP A 109 1.32 26.94 10.11
N GLU A 110 1.71 27.95 10.85
CA GLU A 110 3.06 28.17 11.38
C GLU A 110 3.02 27.99 12.91
N PRO A 111 3.31 26.78 13.42
CA PRO A 111 3.34 26.55 14.86
C PRO A 111 4.49 27.32 15.51
N ARG A 112 4.25 27.98 16.65
CA ARG A 112 5.27 28.71 17.39
C ARG A 112 5.59 28.03 18.71
N GLY A 113 6.89 27.96 19.04
CA GLY A 113 7.37 27.40 20.31
C GLY A 113 7.59 25.91 20.29
N LYS A 114 7.65 25.27 21.47
CA LYS A 114 7.99 23.84 21.63
C LYS A 114 6.80 22.90 21.46
N LYS A 115 5.58 23.42 21.45
CA LYS A 115 4.31 22.72 21.24
C LYS A 115 3.45 23.55 20.31
N GLY A 116 2.61 22.89 19.53
CA GLY A 116 1.66 23.56 18.65
C GLY A 116 0.38 22.73 18.55
N TRP A 117 -0.74 23.38 18.28
CA TRP A 117 -2.00 22.71 18.02
C TRP A 117 -2.78 23.42 16.93
N LEU A 118 -3.54 22.64 16.17
CA LEU A 118 -4.47 23.09 15.15
C LEU A 118 -5.76 22.27 15.28
N THR A 119 -6.92 22.91 15.24
CA THR A 119 -8.22 22.27 15.19
C THR A 119 -9.00 22.71 13.98
N PHE A 120 -9.86 21.86 13.47
CA PHE A 120 -10.80 22.15 12.37
C PHE A 120 -11.92 21.12 12.34
N ASN A 121 -13.01 21.43 11.64
CA ASN A 121 -14.12 20.53 11.42
C ASN A 121 -14.12 19.98 10.00
N VAL A 122 -14.57 18.72 9.83
CA VAL A 122 -14.63 18.00 8.56
C VAL A 122 -16.01 17.38 8.38
N LYS A 123 -16.67 17.64 7.26
CA LYS A 123 -17.89 16.93 6.87
C LYS A 123 -17.54 15.54 6.34
N ILE A 124 -18.15 14.49 6.91
CA ILE A 124 -18.00 13.10 6.45
C ILE A 124 -19.21 12.73 5.59
N LYS A 125 -19.30 13.36 4.43
CA LYS A 125 -20.37 13.12 3.47
C LYS A 125 -19.84 13.43 2.07
N HIS A 126 -19.21 12.45 1.43
CA HIS A 126 -18.73 12.59 0.06
C HIS A 126 -19.65 11.81 -0.88
N GLN A 127 -20.51 12.53 -1.58
CA GLN A 127 -21.49 11.98 -2.53
C GLN A 127 -20.97 12.12 -3.96
N ARG A 128 -21.03 11.02 -4.70
CA ARG A 128 -20.74 10.96 -6.13
C ARG A 128 -21.91 11.51 -6.95
N SER A 129 -21.69 11.83 -8.21
CA SER A 129 -22.73 12.22 -9.18
C SER A 129 -23.83 11.17 -9.34
N SER A 130 -23.51 9.89 -9.07
CA SER A 130 -24.49 8.78 -9.06
C SER A 130 -25.45 8.78 -7.85
N GLY A 131 -25.30 9.72 -6.90
CA GLY A 131 -26.06 9.79 -5.66
C GLY A 131 -25.54 8.87 -4.54
N ARG A 132 -24.57 8.00 -4.82
CA ARG A 132 -23.95 7.10 -3.84
C ARG A 132 -22.74 7.75 -3.15
N PHE A 133 -22.26 7.15 -2.05
CA PHE A 133 -21.26 7.77 -1.18
C PHE A 133 -19.92 7.02 -1.22
N ASP A 134 -18.82 7.78 -1.21
CA ASP A 134 -17.46 7.30 -0.95
C ASP A 134 -17.09 7.46 0.53
N ALA A 135 -17.62 8.48 1.21
CA ALA A 135 -17.51 8.64 2.65
C ALA A 135 -18.86 9.04 3.21
N LEU A 136 -19.25 8.43 4.32
CA LEU A 136 -20.53 8.66 4.97
C LEU A 136 -20.43 8.40 6.46
N ILE A 137 -21.09 9.23 7.27
CA ILE A 137 -21.40 8.99 8.67
C ILE A 137 -22.92 8.93 8.85
N THR A 138 -23.38 7.96 9.57
CA THR A 138 -24.78 7.71 9.94
C THR A 138 -24.92 7.66 11.45
N GLU A 139 -26.11 7.42 11.97
CA GLU A 139 -26.35 7.23 13.42
C GLU A 139 -25.64 6.00 13.99
N ASP A 140 -25.40 4.95 13.17
CA ASP A 140 -24.85 3.69 13.64
C ASP A 140 -23.39 3.43 13.21
N TRP A 141 -22.92 4.09 12.16
CA TRP A 141 -21.57 3.86 11.62
C TRP A 141 -21.05 5.02 10.77
N ALA A 142 -19.72 5.07 10.62
CA ALA A 142 -19.01 5.97 9.72
C ALA A 142 -17.98 5.17 8.91
N LEU A 143 -17.96 5.37 7.58
CA LEU A 143 -16.98 4.80 6.66
C LEU A 143 -16.35 5.94 5.87
N PHE A 144 -15.02 6.04 5.92
CA PHE A 144 -14.25 7.15 5.36
C PHE A 144 -12.77 6.75 5.19
N ARG A 145 -12.04 7.57 4.46
CA ARG A 145 -10.57 7.42 4.34
C ARG A 145 -9.89 8.42 5.27
N GLY A 146 -8.73 8.05 5.81
CA GLY A 146 -7.96 8.95 6.68
C GLY A 146 -7.61 10.28 6.01
N PHE A 147 -7.39 10.29 4.70
CA PHE A 147 -7.13 11.52 3.98
C PHE A 147 -8.38 12.40 3.74
N ASP A 148 -9.59 11.87 3.91
CA ASP A 148 -10.81 12.67 3.94
C ASP A 148 -10.90 13.46 5.25
N ILE A 149 -10.31 12.94 6.34
CA ILE A 149 -10.29 13.56 7.67
C ILE A 149 -9.13 14.56 7.81
N VAL A 150 -7.91 14.14 7.45
CA VAL A 150 -6.74 15.00 7.48
C VAL A 150 -6.26 15.24 6.04
N PRO A 151 -6.50 16.42 5.49
CA PRO A 151 -6.24 16.70 4.09
C PRO A 151 -4.75 16.63 3.74
N GLN A 152 -4.46 16.55 2.45
CA GLN A 152 -3.09 16.54 1.96
C GLN A 152 -2.34 17.78 2.43
N ALA A 153 -1.08 17.60 2.88
CA ALA A 153 -0.27 18.66 3.38
C ALA A 153 1.14 18.66 2.79
N ARG A 154 1.69 19.85 2.58
CA ARG A 154 3.11 20.08 2.42
C ARG A 154 3.67 20.61 3.73
N ILE A 155 4.91 20.27 4.04
CA ILE A 155 5.56 20.68 5.27
C ILE A 155 6.94 21.23 4.97
N ASP A 156 7.31 22.27 5.70
CA ASP A 156 8.68 22.75 5.81
C ASP A 156 9.18 22.56 7.24
N MET A 157 10.33 21.92 7.38
CA MET A 157 10.89 21.57 8.68
C MET A 157 12.41 21.53 8.64
N LYS A 158 13.02 21.37 9.81
CA LYS A 158 14.46 21.17 9.95
C LYS A 158 14.91 19.91 9.18
N ASP A 159 15.99 20.03 8.42
CA ASP A 159 16.56 18.94 7.62
C ASP A 159 16.88 17.71 8.46
N GLY A 160 16.72 16.52 7.85
CA GLY A 160 16.95 15.25 8.51
C GLY A 160 15.93 14.89 9.61
N THR A 161 14.78 15.58 9.66
CA THR A 161 13.73 15.33 10.64
C THR A 161 12.60 14.47 10.06
N GLN A 162 11.98 13.63 10.89
CA GLN A 162 10.82 12.79 10.53
C GLN A 162 9.71 12.94 11.59
N SER A 163 8.46 12.73 11.18
CA SER A 163 7.34 12.64 12.12
C SER A 163 7.26 11.27 12.79
N LYS A 164 6.79 11.25 14.04
CA LYS A 164 6.22 10.07 14.72
C LYS A 164 4.79 10.39 15.06
N SER A 165 3.86 9.70 14.42
CA SER A 165 2.46 10.07 14.45
C SER A 165 1.60 9.03 15.16
N LYS A 166 0.56 9.52 15.87
CA LYS A 166 -0.46 8.72 16.52
C LYS A 166 -1.83 9.23 16.13
N LEU A 167 -2.80 8.31 16.02
CA LEU A 167 -4.19 8.63 15.76
C LEU A 167 -5.05 8.08 16.90
N ARG A 168 -5.92 8.91 17.45
CA ARG A 168 -6.95 8.56 18.43
C ARG A 168 -8.31 8.95 17.92
N PHE A 169 -9.31 8.21 18.37
CA PHE A 169 -10.71 8.53 18.11
C PHE A 169 -11.46 8.73 19.43
N GLN A 170 -12.28 9.76 19.46
CA GLN A 170 -13.35 9.93 20.40
C GLN A 170 -14.64 9.51 19.67
N LEU A 171 -15.31 8.51 20.21
CA LEU A 171 -16.42 7.83 19.55
C LEU A 171 -17.71 8.01 20.37
N PRO A 172 -18.88 8.03 19.71
CA PRO A 172 -20.14 7.86 20.39
C PRO A 172 -20.19 6.58 21.25
N GLU A 173 -21.10 6.51 22.18
CA GLU A 173 -21.34 5.32 22.98
C GLU A 173 -21.62 4.09 22.10
N ASP A 174 -21.16 2.92 22.51
CA ASP A 174 -21.27 1.65 21.77
C ASP A 174 -20.54 1.58 20.41
N TRP A 175 -19.83 2.62 20.02
CA TRP A 175 -19.03 2.58 18.82
C TRP A 175 -17.64 1.98 19.05
N SER A 176 -17.14 1.30 18.05
CA SER A 176 -15.73 0.88 17.94
C SER A 176 -15.13 1.39 16.63
N VAL A 177 -13.82 1.33 16.47
CA VAL A 177 -13.14 1.78 15.25
C VAL A 177 -12.07 0.80 14.81
N VAL A 178 -11.92 0.64 13.49
CA VAL A 178 -10.80 -0.06 12.85
C VAL A 178 -10.12 0.86 11.86
N ALA A 179 -8.79 0.78 11.82
CA ALA A 179 -7.91 1.51 10.91
C ALA A 179 -6.78 0.60 10.44
N PRO A 180 -6.12 0.87 9.30
CA PRO A 180 -5.09 0.00 8.73
C PRO A 180 -3.74 0.09 9.45
N TYR A 181 -3.72 0.43 10.71
CA TYR A 181 -2.52 0.69 11.50
C TYR A 181 -2.39 -0.26 12.68
N ALA A 182 -1.15 -0.47 13.15
CA ALA A 182 -0.90 -1.13 14.42
C ALA A 182 -1.48 -0.30 15.57
N ARG A 183 -2.03 -0.99 16.58
CA ARG A 183 -2.64 -0.36 17.75
C ARG A 183 -1.72 -0.47 18.97
N TYR A 184 -1.54 0.63 19.68
CA TYR A 184 -0.88 0.64 20.98
C TYR A 184 -1.79 0.06 22.07
N THR A 185 -1.23 -0.34 23.17
CA THR A 185 -1.99 -0.75 24.38
C THR A 185 -2.91 0.37 24.89
N SER A 186 -2.54 1.63 24.69
CA SER A 186 -3.37 2.81 24.99
C SER A 186 -4.59 2.98 24.10
N GLY A 187 -4.80 2.10 23.10
CA GLY A 187 -5.88 2.20 22.14
C GLY A 187 -5.61 3.12 20.94
N ALA A 188 -4.57 3.94 20.97
CA ALA A 188 -4.16 4.78 19.85
C ALA A 188 -3.57 3.93 18.71
N TYR A 189 -3.69 4.41 17.46
CA TYR A 189 -3.06 3.81 16.29
C TYR A 189 -1.69 4.44 16.02
N LYS A 190 -0.71 3.61 15.64
CA LYS A 190 0.61 4.05 15.19
C LYS A 190 0.55 4.32 13.70
N ILE A 191 0.68 5.59 13.30
CA ILE A 191 0.86 5.92 11.88
C ILE A 191 2.36 5.88 11.61
N ASP A 192 2.77 5.06 10.65
CA ASP A 192 4.18 4.77 10.40
C ASP A 192 4.39 4.52 8.90
N HIS A 193 4.77 5.59 8.20
CA HIS A 193 5.14 5.54 6.78
C HIS A 193 6.56 6.09 6.61
N ALA A 194 7.51 5.21 6.37
CA ALA A 194 8.94 5.50 6.34
C ALA A 194 9.37 6.68 5.43
N HIS A 195 8.57 6.97 4.39
CA HIS A 195 8.91 7.96 3.36
C HIS A 195 8.15 9.28 3.48
N ARG A 196 7.30 9.47 4.52
CA ARG A 196 6.53 10.70 4.70
C ARG A 196 7.18 11.61 5.72
N LEU A 197 7.32 12.87 5.35
CA LEU A 197 7.84 13.92 6.23
C LEU A 197 6.78 14.35 7.26
N PHE A 198 5.51 14.37 6.87
CA PHE A 198 4.34 14.57 7.73
C PHE A 198 3.43 13.35 7.57
N ASP A 199 3.52 12.45 8.54
CA ASP A 199 2.84 11.17 8.50
C ASP A 199 1.42 11.31 9.07
N ARG A 200 0.48 11.55 8.17
CA ARG A 200 -0.94 11.77 8.45
C ARG A 200 -1.77 10.51 8.22
N PRO A 201 -2.98 10.40 8.80
CA PRO A 201 -3.89 9.31 8.52
C PRO A 201 -4.21 9.18 7.04
N THR A 202 -4.24 7.95 6.54
CA THR A 202 -4.64 7.59 5.18
C THR A 202 -5.31 6.22 5.21
N GLY A 203 -5.76 5.73 4.05
CA GLY A 203 -6.44 4.43 3.95
C GLY A 203 -7.86 4.45 4.51
N TRP A 204 -8.54 3.33 4.30
CA TRP A 204 -9.93 3.15 4.72
C TRP A 204 -10.05 2.92 6.22
N MET A 205 -11.10 3.47 6.82
CA MET A 205 -11.43 3.32 8.23
C MET A 205 -12.92 3.12 8.38
N LEU A 206 -13.31 2.32 9.37
CA LEU A 206 -14.69 2.11 9.73
C LEU A 206 -14.85 2.33 11.23
N ALA A 207 -15.81 3.15 11.63
CA ALA A 207 -16.24 3.34 13.01
C ALA A 207 -17.72 3.01 13.15
N GLY A 208 -18.17 2.63 14.35
CA GLY A 208 -19.58 2.37 14.64
C GLY A 208 -19.86 1.00 15.23
N LYS A 209 -21.13 0.61 15.19
CA LYS A 209 -21.62 -0.72 15.58
C LYS A 209 -21.30 -1.72 14.47
N MET A 210 -20.20 -2.47 14.59
CA MET A 210 -19.69 -3.30 13.50
C MET A 210 -19.43 -4.75 13.91
N GLY A 211 -19.34 -5.63 12.91
CA GLY A 211 -18.78 -6.97 13.04
C GLY A 211 -17.38 -7.02 12.44
N ILE A 212 -16.45 -7.67 13.15
CA ILE A 212 -15.05 -7.77 12.75
C ILE A 212 -14.65 -9.24 12.73
N LYS A 213 -13.91 -9.63 11.69
CA LYS A 213 -13.17 -10.89 11.63
C LYS A 213 -11.69 -10.59 11.41
N ARG A 214 -10.82 -11.40 12.03
CA ARG A 214 -9.36 -11.24 11.93
C ARG A 214 -8.74 -12.60 11.72
N ASP A 215 -7.66 -12.60 10.94
CA ASP A 215 -6.83 -13.77 10.74
C ASP A 215 -5.40 -13.34 10.41
N THR A 216 -4.45 -14.27 10.50
CA THR A 216 -3.09 -14.07 9.99
C THR A 216 -2.89 -15.07 8.86
N ILE A 217 -2.87 -14.57 7.63
CA ILE A 217 -2.76 -15.35 6.42
C ILE A 217 -1.39 -15.07 5.79
N GLU A 218 -0.57 -16.11 5.59
CA GLU A 218 0.79 -15.99 5.03
C GLU A 218 1.64 -14.89 5.70
N GLY A 219 1.49 -14.71 7.02
CA GLY A 219 2.19 -13.69 7.80
C GLY A 219 1.55 -12.28 7.76
N VAL A 220 0.56 -12.05 6.92
CA VAL A 220 -0.19 -10.78 6.86
C VAL A 220 -1.34 -10.79 7.87
N TYR A 221 -1.38 -9.80 8.74
CA TYR A 221 -2.49 -9.62 9.68
C TYR A 221 -3.69 -8.97 8.98
N VAL A 222 -4.69 -9.79 8.63
CA VAL A 222 -5.89 -9.37 7.90
C VAL A 222 -7.03 -9.05 8.88
N THR A 223 -7.68 -7.92 8.67
CA THR A 223 -8.92 -7.53 9.36
C THR A 223 -10.01 -7.29 8.32
N VAL A 224 -11.15 -7.95 8.44
CA VAL A 224 -12.35 -7.67 7.65
C VAL A 224 -13.44 -7.14 8.57
N ALA A 225 -13.92 -5.93 8.30
CA ALA A 225 -14.90 -5.23 9.12
C ALA A 225 -16.07 -4.72 8.28
N ALA A 226 -17.26 -4.74 8.87
CA ALA A 226 -18.46 -4.21 8.24
C ALA A 226 -19.46 -3.74 9.31
N PRO A 227 -20.26 -2.70 9.06
CA PRO A 227 -21.35 -2.32 9.94
C PRO A 227 -22.32 -3.49 10.12
N LYS A 228 -22.95 -3.58 11.29
CA LYS A 228 -24.03 -4.55 11.53
C LYS A 228 -25.20 -4.26 10.58
N GLY A 229 -25.82 -5.33 10.06
CA GLY A 229 -26.98 -5.21 9.17
C GLY A 229 -26.68 -4.86 7.71
N GLN A 230 -25.41 -4.63 7.32
CA GLN A 230 -25.03 -4.22 5.97
C GLN A 230 -24.72 -5.39 5.00
N GLY A 231 -25.08 -6.62 5.34
CA GLY A 231 -25.03 -7.78 4.44
C GLY A 231 -23.62 -8.32 4.10
N ALA A 232 -22.55 -7.75 4.63
CA ALA A 232 -21.20 -8.11 4.26
C ALA A 232 -20.79 -9.54 4.71
N ARG A 233 -20.28 -10.33 3.77
CA ARG A 233 -19.86 -11.73 3.93
C ARG A 233 -18.40 -11.82 4.37
N ARG A 234 -18.11 -11.42 5.61
CA ARG A 234 -16.73 -11.29 6.14
C ARG A 234 -15.93 -12.58 6.12
N MET A 235 -16.58 -13.73 6.37
CA MET A 235 -15.89 -15.03 6.35
C MET A 235 -15.54 -15.46 4.92
N ASP A 236 -16.41 -15.20 3.96
CA ASP A 236 -16.17 -15.53 2.56
C ASP A 236 -14.99 -14.71 2.00
N ILE A 237 -14.89 -13.44 2.42
CA ILE A 237 -13.74 -12.57 2.08
C ILE A 237 -12.45 -13.15 2.67
N LEU A 238 -12.44 -13.57 3.95
CA LEU A 238 -11.26 -14.21 4.55
C LEU A 238 -10.89 -15.52 3.85
N ALA A 239 -11.86 -16.36 3.52
CA ALA A 239 -11.63 -17.60 2.79
C ALA A 239 -11.04 -17.34 1.40
N HIS A 240 -11.56 -16.34 0.68
CA HIS A 240 -11.02 -15.93 -0.62
C HIS A 240 -9.56 -15.45 -0.53
N LEU A 241 -9.24 -14.69 0.51
CA LEU A 241 -7.86 -14.25 0.77
C LEU A 241 -6.94 -15.42 1.17
N ASN A 242 -7.43 -16.37 1.96
CA ASN A 242 -6.64 -17.52 2.40
C ASN A 242 -6.14 -18.35 1.21
N TRP A 243 -6.88 -18.41 0.12
CA TRP A 243 -6.43 -19.11 -1.10
C TRP A 243 -5.52 -18.26 -1.97
N ASN A 244 -5.72 -16.93 -2.02
CA ASN A 244 -5.10 -16.09 -3.04
C ASN A 244 -3.92 -15.24 -2.53
N LEU A 245 -3.74 -15.08 -1.22
CA LEU A 245 -2.71 -14.19 -0.69
C LEU A 245 -1.29 -14.72 -0.91
N GLY A 246 -1.09 -16.06 -0.86
CA GLY A 246 0.22 -16.67 -1.15
C GLY A 246 0.76 -16.26 -2.53
N PRO A 247 0.03 -16.51 -3.63
CA PRO A 247 0.42 -16.04 -4.96
C PRO A 247 0.65 -14.52 -5.08
N ILE A 248 -0.07 -13.70 -4.31
CA ILE A 248 0.17 -12.26 -4.26
C ILE A 248 1.54 -11.95 -3.66
N LEU A 249 1.89 -12.60 -2.54
CA LEU A 249 3.16 -12.37 -1.85
C LEU A 249 4.37 -12.89 -2.64
N GLU A 250 4.19 -13.89 -3.50
CA GLU A 250 5.23 -14.33 -4.43
C GLU A 250 5.61 -13.24 -5.44
N VAL A 251 4.63 -12.46 -5.90
CA VAL A 251 4.83 -11.34 -6.82
C VAL A 251 5.25 -10.07 -6.08
N PHE A 252 4.66 -9.81 -4.92
CA PHE A 252 4.86 -8.60 -4.11
C PHE A 252 5.39 -8.94 -2.72
N PRO A 253 6.69 -9.24 -2.56
CA PRO A 253 7.27 -9.64 -1.27
C PRO A 253 7.18 -8.53 -0.20
N ASP A 254 7.15 -7.26 -0.62
CA ASP A 254 7.02 -6.10 0.27
C ASP A 254 5.55 -5.70 0.53
N PHE A 255 4.61 -6.63 0.31
CA PHE A 255 3.19 -6.40 0.62
C PHE A 255 3.02 -5.93 2.07
N PRO A 256 2.10 -4.99 2.37
CA PRO A 256 1.90 -4.49 3.72
C PRO A 256 1.64 -5.62 4.74
N PRO A 257 2.32 -5.63 5.90
CA PRO A 257 2.16 -6.69 6.91
C PRO A 257 0.78 -6.65 7.60
N ARG A 258 -0.02 -5.64 7.29
CA ARG A 258 -1.39 -5.46 7.75
C ARG A 258 -2.29 -5.06 6.62
N LEU A 259 -3.44 -5.69 6.55
CA LEU A 259 -4.48 -5.41 5.58
C LEU A 259 -5.82 -5.19 6.29
N LEU A 260 -6.47 -4.07 6.02
CA LEU A 260 -7.83 -3.81 6.45
C LEU A 260 -8.78 -3.83 5.24
N ILE A 261 -9.77 -4.69 5.27
CA ILE A 261 -10.89 -4.67 4.31
C ILE A 261 -12.12 -4.17 5.04
N VAL A 262 -12.70 -3.08 4.54
CA VAL A 262 -13.99 -2.57 5.01
C VAL A 262 -15.06 -2.81 3.96
N SER A 263 -16.23 -3.26 4.40
CA SER A 263 -17.35 -3.54 3.50
C SER A 263 -18.62 -2.94 4.05
N ALA A 264 -19.40 -2.30 3.19
CA ALA A 264 -20.73 -1.80 3.53
C ALA A 264 -21.64 -1.88 2.30
N GLY A 265 -22.95 -2.01 2.53
CA GLY A 265 -23.97 -1.99 1.49
C GLY A 265 -24.44 -0.58 1.13
N ASP A 266 -25.64 -0.48 0.56
CA ASP A 266 -26.25 0.82 0.26
C ASP A 266 -26.35 1.71 1.51
N PRO A 267 -26.16 3.01 1.38
CA PRO A 267 -26.05 3.79 0.15
C PRO A 267 -24.63 4.02 -0.36
N MET A 268 -23.65 3.21 0.10
CA MET A 268 -22.28 3.34 -0.37
C MET A 268 -22.15 3.01 -1.87
N TRP A 269 -21.07 3.51 -2.49
CA TRP A 269 -20.80 3.23 -3.90
C TRP A 269 -20.57 1.73 -4.14
N ARG A 270 -21.24 1.18 -5.19
CA ARG A 270 -21.26 -0.26 -5.50
C ARG A 270 -20.00 -0.75 -6.23
N GLY A 271 -18.83 -0.36 -5.79
CA GLY A 271 -17.53 -0.75 -6.33
C GLY A 271 -16.60 -1.30 -5.27
N ALA A 272 -15.31 -1.26 -5.61
CA ALA A 272 -14.20 -1.49 -4.71
C ALA A 272 -13.17 -0.38 -4.92
N LEU A 273 -12.45 -0.01 -3.87
CA LEU A 273 -11.45 1.05 -3.90
C LEU A 273 -10.32 0.74 -2.93
N SER A 274 -9.11 0.76 -3.41
CA SER A 274 -7.90 0.62 -2.60
C SER A 274 -7.52 1.90 -1.84
N GLY A 275 -6.69 1.72 -0.85
CA GLY A 275 -6.01 2.75 -0.09
C GLY A 275 -4.79 2.16 0.61
N PRO A 276 -3.88 2.95 1.16
CA PRO A 276 -2.69 2.44 1.83
C PRO A 276 -3.04 1.41 2.92
N GLY A 277 -2.57 0.16 2.73
CA GLY A 277 -2.81 -0.96 3.64
C GLY A 277 -4.28 -1.34 3.84
N SER A 278 -5.17 -0.94 2.93
CA SER A 278 -6.60 -1.14 3.09
C SER A 278 -7.36 -1.09 1.78
N LEU A 279 -8.57 -1.66 1.77
CA LEU A 279 -9.52 -1.46 0.68
C LEU A 279 -10.96 -1.41 1.21
N TYR A 280 -11.82 -0.77 0.45
CA TYR A 280 -13.27 -0.84 0.55
C TYR A 280 -13.83 -1.73 -0.55
N VAL A 281 -14.85 -2.53 -0.21
CA VAL A 281 -15.65 -3.28 -1.18
C VAL A 281 -17.11 -3.22 -0.79
N HIS A 282 -18.00 -2.94 -1.75
CA HIS A 282 -19.44 -2.96 -1.50
C HIS A 282 -19.92 -4.38 -1.15
N ALA A 283 -20.86 -4.50 -0.21
CA ALA A 283 -21.33 -5.79 0.32
C ALA A 283 -21.94 -6.70 -0.76
N ASP A 284 -22.58 -6.13 -1.78
CA ASP A 284 -23.21 -6.87 -2.89
C ASP A 284 -22.22 -7.24 -4.01
N ARG A 285 -20.95 -6.79 -3.93
CA ARG A 285 -19.98 -7.18 -4.97
C ARG A 285 -19.63 -8.66 -4.84
N PRO A 286 -19.66 -9.42 -5.94
CA PRO A 286 -19.22 -10.81 -5.93
C PRO A 286 -17.72 -10.88 -5.69
N LEU A 287 -17.25 -11.96 -5.05
CA LEU A 287 -15.81 -12.22 -4.89
C LEU A 287 -15.16 -12.53 -6.25
N ILE A 288 -15.89 -13.19 -7.13
CA ILE A 288 -15.52 -13.46 -8.52
C ILE A 288 -16.68 -12.98 -9.40
N SER A 289 -16.39 -12.09 -10.32
CA SER A 289 -17.34 -11.49 -11.25
C SER A 289 -17.70 -12.49 -12.38
N GLU A 290 -18.74 -12.19 -13.16
CA GLU A 290 -19.18 -13.06 -14.27
C GLU A 290 -18.10 -13.26 -15.34
N ASP A 291 -17.32 -12.23 -15.62
CA ASP A 291 -16.16 -12.29 -16.52
C ASP A 291 -14.95 -13.01 -15.93
N GLY A 292 -15.05 -13.48 -14.69
CA GLY A 292 -14.04 -14.28 -14.00
C GLY A 292 -13.02 -13.47 -13.21
N THR A 293 -13.07 -12.14 -13.23
CA THR A 293 -12.17 -11.27 -12.45
C THR A 293 -12.61 -11.15 -10.99
N SER A 294 -11.71 -10.69 -10.12
CA SER A 294 -12.01 -10.47 -8.70
C SER A 294 -11.78 -9.01 -8.30
N PRO A 295 -12.85 -8.28 -7.91
CA PRO A 295 -12.70 -6.90 -7.45
C PRO A 295 -11.76 -6.76 -6.26
N ILE A 296 -11.74 -7.73 -5.34
CA ILE A 296 -10.86 -7.70 -4.17
C ILE A 296 -9.41 -7.88 -4.59
N LEU A 297 -9.12 -8.87 -5.44
CA LEU A 297 -7.73 -9.12 -5.87
C LEU A 297 -7.20 -7.99 -6.75
N HIS A 298 -8.05 -7.39 -7.58
CA HIS A 298 -7.73 -6.18 -8.33
C HIS A 298 -7.26 -5.04 -7.39
N GLU A 299 -8.04 -4.73 -6.35
CA GLU A 299 -7.68 -3.69 -5.38
C GLU A 299 -6.44 -4.06 -4.55
N LEU A 300 -6.18 -5.36 -4.31
CA LEU A 300 -4.97 -5.79 -3.62
C LEU A 300 -3.71 -5.55 -4.43
N VAL A 301 -3.77 -5.61 -5.76
CA VAL A 301 -2.65 -5.23 -6.62
C VAL A 301 -2.34 -3.74 -6.45
N HIS A 302 -3.35 -2.87 -6.42
CA HIS A 302 -3.14 -1.45 -6.13
C HIS A 302 -2.54 -1.21 -4.73
N VAL A 303 -3.00 -1.97 -3.72
CA VAL A 303 -2.41 -1.91 -2.36
C VAL A 303 -0.94 -2.31 -2.38
N ALA A 304 -0.59 -3.37 -3.12
CA ALA A 304 0.77 -3.90 -3.20
C ALA A 304 1.69 -2.96 -3.98
N MET A 305 1.29 -2.54 -5.16
CA MET A 305 2.11 -1.70 -6.05
C MET A 305 2.28 -0.29 -5.49
N SER A 306 1.24 0.30 -4.89
CA SER A 306 1.23 1.73 -4.50
C SER A 306 1.71 2.69 -5.60
N ALA A 307 1.71 2.24 -6.85
CA ALA A 307 2.21 2.95 -8.02
C ALA A 307 1.19 4.00 -8.52
N ARG A 308 1.70 5.00 -9.22
CA ARG A 308 0.88 6.02 -9.88
C ARG A 308 1.17 6.00 -11.38
N SER A 309 0.13 6.15 -12.19
CA SER A 309 0.28 6.31 -13.62
C SER A 309 0.70 7.74 -13.99
N ALA A 310 1.40 7.88 -15.10
CA ALA A 310 1.51 9.17 -15.78
C ALA A 310 0.17 9.54 -16.44
N PRO A 311 -0.08 10.83 -16.72
CA PRO A 311 -1.27 11.22 -17.49
C PRO A 311 -1.38 10.42 -18.79
N GLY A 312 -2.55 9.85 -19.07
CA GLY A 312 -2.82 9.00 -20.24
C GLY A 312 -2.25 7.58 -20.17
N ALA A 313 -1.62 7.18 -19.04
CA ALA A 313 -1.07 5.85 -18.83
C ALA A 313 -1.82 5.05 -17.74
N ASP A 314 -2.99 5.53 -17.32
CA ASP A 314 -3.80 4.90 -16.26
C ASP A 314 -4.16 3.43 -16.59
N TRP A 315 -4.38 3.14 -17.87
CA TRP A 315 -4.64 1.81 -18.38
C TRP A 315 -3.55 0.77 -18.03
N LEU A 316 -2.29 1.19 -17.86
CA LEU A 316 -1.20 0.28 -17.47
C LEU A 316 -1.45 -0.29 -16.07
N ILE A 317 -1.72 0.60 -15.12
CA ILE A 317 -1.94 0.20 -13.71
C ILE A 317 -3.24 -0.60 -13.59
N GLU A 318 -4.31 -0.13 -14.23
CA GLU A 318 -5.61 -0.83 -14.25
C GLU A 318 -5.52 -2.19 -14.96
N GLY A 319 -4.80 -2.25 -16.08
CA GLY A 319 -4.57 -3.49 -16.82
C GLY A 319 -3.76 -4.51 -16.04
N ILE A 320 -2.71 -4.07 -15.33
CA ILE A 320 -1.93 -4.92 -14.44
C ILE A 320 -2.82 -5.44 -13.30
N ALA A 321 -3.59 -4.58 -12.64
CA ALA A 321 -4.45 -4.97 -11.54
C ALA A 321 -5.49 -6.02 -11.97
N GLU A 322 -6.14 -5.82 -13.10
CA GLU A 322 -7.14 -6.76 -13.61
C GLU A 322 -6.52 -8.05 -14.16
N TYR A 323 -5.36 -7.99 -14.83
CA TYR A 323 -4.60 -9.17 -15.26
C TYR A 323 -4.26 -10.06 -14.06
N TYR A 324 -3.71 -9.48 -12.99
CA TYR A 324 -3.35 -10.24 -11.79
C TYR A 324 -4.56 -10.71 -10.99
N SER A 325 -5.71 -10.06 -11.10
CA SER A 325 -6.93 -10.58 -10.48
C SER A 325 -7.30 -11.97 -11.00
N LEU A 326 -7.05 -12.23 -12.29
CA LEU A 326 -7.21 -13.55 -12.93
C LEU A 326 -6.03 -14.48 -12.61
N GLU A 327 -4.82 -13.97 -12.72
CA GLU A 327 -3.60 -14.76 -12.61
C GLU A 327 -3.43 -15.33 -11.19
N PHE A 328 -3.73 -14.56 -10.14
CA PHE A 328 -3.67 -15.06 -8.77
C PHE A 328 -4.70 -16.16 -8.51
N MET A 329 -5.92 -16.03 -9.03
CA MET A 329 -6.92 -17.09 -8.93
C MET A 329 -6.55 -18.35 -9.70
N ARG A 330 -5.86 -18.22 -10.83
CA ARG A 330 -5.31 -19.35 -11.59
C ARG A 330 -4.20 -20.04 -10.78
N ARG A 331 -3.24 -19.28 -10.26
CA ARG A 331 -2.10 -19.80 -9.46
C ARG A 331 -2.56 -20.49 -8.19
N SER A 332 -3.56 -19.95 -7.52
CA SER A 332 -4.15 -20.54 -6.31
C SER A 332 -5.08 -21.72 -6.57
N GLY A 333 -5.43 -22.00 -7.83
CA GLY A 333 -6.43 -23.02 -8.19
C GLY A 333 -7.87 -22.61 -7.88
N THR A 334 -8.14 -21.35 -7.50
CA THR A 334 -9.50 -20.83 -7.24
C THR A 334 -10.34 -20.85 -8.52
N ILE A 335 -9.72 -20.69 -9.69
CA ILE A 335 -10.33 -20.92 -11.00
C ILE A 335 -9.53 -21.96 -11.80
N THR A 336 -10.24 -22.72 -12.64
CA THR A 336 -9.59 -23.68 -13.54
C THR A 336 -8.91 -22.98 -14.71
N GLU A 337 -7.92 -23.64 -15.33
CA GLU A 337 -7.26 -23.15 -16.54
C GLU A 337 -8.27 -22.83 -17.67
N LYS A 338 -9.28 -23.68 -17.84
CA LYS A 338 -10.36 -23.44 -18.81
C LYS A 338 -11.12 -22.14 -18.51
N ARG A 339 -11.41 -21.85 -17.24
CA ARG A 339 -12.08 -20.60 -16.83
C ARG A 339 -11.17 -19.40 -17.08
N TYR A 340 -9.90 -19.50 -16.72
CA TYR A 340 -8.89 -18.48 -16.97
C TYR A 340 -8.81 -18.09 -18.45
N GLN A 341 -8.66 -19.08 -19.34
CA GLN A 341 -8.60 -18.84 -20.78
C GLN A 341 -9.89 -18.22 -21.32
N LYS A 342 -11.05 -18.70 -20.86
CA LYS A 342 -12.35 -18.13 -21.24
C LYS A 342 -12.47 -16.65 -20.81
N SER A 343 -12.02 -16.32 -19.60
CA SER A 343 -12.03 -14.93 -19.08
C SER A 343 -11.18 -14.01 -19.94
N HIS A 344 -9.96 -14.43 -20.30
CA HIS A 344 -9.11 -13.67 -21.22
C HIS A 344 -9.74 -13.48 -22.61
N GLN A 345 -10.38 -14.50 -23.16
CA GLN A 345 -11.10 -14.38 -24.44
C GLN A 345 -12.27 -13.38 -24.35
N GLN A 346 -13.03 -13.39 -23.25
CA GLN A 346 -14.13 -12.45 -23.03
C GLN A 346 -13.62 -11.01 -22.91
N LEU A 347 -12.55 -10.79 -22.14
CA LEU A 347 -11.93 -9.47 -22.00
C LEU A 347 -11.32 -8.99 -23.32
N ALA A 348 -10.64 -9.86 -24.09
CA ALA A 348 -10.10 -9.51 -25.38
C ALA A 348 -11.21 -9.06 -26.36
N LYS A 349 -12.31 -9.81 -26.44
CA LYS A 349 -13.49 -9.45 -27.25
C LYS A 349 -14.10 -8.12 -26.80
N ARG A 350 -14.22 -7.90 -25.49
CA ARG A 350 -14.76 -6.65 -24.93
C ARG A 350 -13.88 -5.43 -25.26
N GLY A 351 -12.55 -5.62 -25.20
CA GLY A 351 -11.57 -4.55 -25.52
C GLY A 351 -11.33 -4.34 -27.00
N GLU A 352 -11.90 -5.14 -27.90
CA GLU A 352 -11.60 -5.11 -29.35
C GLU A 352 -11.95 -3.75 -30.00
N SER A 353 -13.06 -3.14 -29.60
CA SER A 353 -13.54 -1.86 -30.13
C SER A 353 -12.77 -0.64 -29.62
N VAL A 354 -11.93 -0.79 -28.61
CA VAL A 354 -11.18 0.31 -28.00
C VAL A 354 -10.09 0.79 -28.93
N LYS A 355 -10.20 2.07 -29.35
CA LYS A 355 -9.25 2.71 -30.27
C LYS A 355 -8.19 3.56 -29.54
N ARG A 356 -8.47 3.97 -28.30
CA ARG A 356 -7.60 4.86 -27.51
C ARG A 356 -7.45 4.33 -26.09
N LEU A 357 -6.23 4.39 -25.56
CA LEU A 357 -5.89 4.02 -24.20
C LEU A 357 -5.53 5.25 -23.33
N ASP A 358 -5.21 6.36 -23.97
CA ASP A 358 -4.80 7.62 -23.34
C ASP A 358 -6.02 8.39 -22.77
N VAL A 359 -6.67 7.79 -21.79
CA VAL A 359 -7.81 8.35 -21.06
C VAL A 359 -7.39 8.71 -19.63
N ASP A 360 -8.11 9.67 -19.03
CA ASP A 360 -7.80 10.12 -17.67
C ASP A 360 -8.06 9.02 -16.61
N LEU A 361 -9.10 8.21 -16.82
CA LEU A 361 -9.46 7.09 -15.96
C LEU A 361 -9.87 5.90 -16.83
N SER A 362 -9.23 4.77 -16.59
CA SER A 362 -9.47 3.52 -17.28
C SER A 362 -10.48 2.66 -16.53
N TYR A 363 -11.54 2.29 -17.21
CA TYR A 363 -12.55 1.37 -16.70
C TYR A 363 -13.23 0.64 -17.85
N GLY A 364 -13.88 -0.47 -17.54
CA GLY A 364 -14.71 -1.21 -18.49
C GLY A 364 -13.90 -1.74 -19.68
N ASP A 365 -14.23 -1.28 -20.88
CA ASP A 365 -13.63 -1.80 -22.12
C ASP A 365 -12.15 -1.40 -22.27
N VAL A 366 -11.76 -0.23 -21.76
CA VAL A 366 -10.36 0.20 -21.74
C VAL A 366 -9.53 -0.71 -20.86
N THR A 367 -9.99 -1.04 -19.65
CA THR A 367 -9.33 -2.00 -18.78
C THR A 367 -9.26 -3.40 -19.42
N ALA A 368 -10.35 -3.84 -20.07
CA ALA A 368 -10.38 -5.11 -20.79
C ALA A 368 -9.34 -5.19 -21.93
N LYS A 369 -9.16 -4.11 -22.69
CA LYS A 369 -8.09 -3.98 -23.69
C LYS A 369 -6.72 -4.03 -23.04
N ALA A 370 -6.54 -3.33 -21.94
CA ALA A 370 -5.29 -3.28 -21.19
C ALA A 370 -4.86 -4.67 -20.71
N VAL A 371 -5.77 -5.49 -20.18
CA VAL A 371 -5.48 -6.89 -19.78
C VAL A 371 -4.88 -7.68 -20.95
N SER A 372 -5.43 -7.52 -22.16
CA SER A 372 -4.91 -8.22 -23.35
C SER A 372 -3.48 -7.77 -23.67
N LEU A 373 -3.17 -6.48 -23.49
CA LEU A 373 -1.83 -5.94 -23.72
C LEU A 373 -0.83 -6.40 -22.67
N ILE A 374 -1.23 -6.50 -21.38
CA ILE A 374 -0.37 -7.06 -20.33
C ILE A 374 -0.11 -8.55 -20.57
N LYS A 375 -1.13 -9.30 -21.00
CA LYS A 375 -0.97 -10.72 -21.40
C LYS A 375 0.02 -10.87 -22.56
N MET A 376 -0.08 -10.04 -23.58
CA MET A 376 0.89 -10.03 -24.69
C MET A 376 2.31 -9.70 -24.21
N LEU A 377 2.46 -8.77 -23.27
CA LEU A 377 3.75 -8.47 -22.65
C LEU A 377 4.33 -9.69 -21.93
N ASP A 378 3.53 -10.39 -21.14
CA ASP A 378 3.93 -11.62 -20.43
C ASP A 378 4.38 -12.72 -21.43
N GLU A 379 3.58 -12.97 -22.46
CA GLU A 379 3.88 -13.97 -23.50
C GLU A 379 5.17 -13.64 -24.27
N GLU A 380 5.40 -12.36 -24.57
CA GLU A 380 6.61 -11.93 -25.26
C GLU A 380 7.85 -12.07 -24.39
N LEU A 381 7.77 -11.68 -23.10
CA LEU A 381 8.85 -11.86 -22.14
C LEU A 381 9.23 -13.33 -22.01
N ARG A 382 8.26 -14.22 -21.79
CA ARG A 382 8.48 -15.67 -21.70
C ARG A 382 9.15 -16.21 -22.97
N ARG A 383 8.62 -15.87 -24.12
CA ARG A 383 9.16 -16.32 -25.41
C ARG A 383 10.60 -15.86 -25.64
N LYS A 384 10.90 -14.56 -25.37
CA LYS A 384 12.24 -14.00 -25.61
C LYS A 384 13.27 -14.42 -24.57
N THR A 385 12.85 -14.87 -23.40
CA THR A 385 13.76 -15.31 -22.31
C THR A 385 13.76 -16.83 -22.10
N ASN A 386 13.08 -17.62 -22.96
CA ASN A 386 12.88 -19.07 -22.78
C ASN A 386 12.29 -19.39 -21.39
N ASP A 387 11.19 -18.72 -21.04
CA ASP A 387 10.45 -18.82 -19.77
C ASP A 387 11.25 -18.50 -18.48
N LYS A 388 12.41 -17.87 -18.61
CA LYS A 388 13.20 -17.46 -17.44
C LYS A 388 12.64 -16.23 -16.74
N MET A 389 11.94 -15.37 -17.48
CA MET A 389 11.33 -14.13 -16.99
C MET A 389 9.91 -13.99 -17.52
N ASN A 390 9.10 -13.26 -16.75
CA ASN A 390 7.71 -13.00 -17.06
C ASN A 390 7.31 -11.59 -16.55
N VAL A 391 6.04 -11.26 -16.62
CA VAL A 391 5.55 -9.94 -16.20
C VAL A 391 5.73 -9.68 -14.70
N ASP A 392 5.85 -10.71 -13.85
CA ASP A 392 6.12 -10.55 -12.41
C ASP A 392 7.41 -9.76 -12.17
N ASP A 393 8.45 -10.02 -12.97
CA ASP A 393 9.75 -9.37 -12.82
C ASP A 393 9.65 -7.86 -13.11
N ILE A 394 8.82 -7.48 -14.07
CA ILE A 394 8.55 -6.06 -14.38
C ILE A 394 7.73 -5.41 -13.26
N VAL A 395 6.69 -6.08 -12.79
CA VAL A 395 5.76 -5.52 -11.81
C VAL A 395 6.41 -5.34 -10.45
N ARG A 396 7.34 -6.20 -10.03
CA ARG A 396 8.18 -6.00 -8.85
C ARG A 396 8.97 -4.69 -8.92
N GLU A 397 9.63 -4.45 -10.05
CA GLU A 397 10.38 -3.21 -10.28
C GLU A 397 9.47 -1.97 -10.31
N LEU A 398 8.25 -2.10 -10.84
CA LEU A 398 7.28 -1.02 -10.83
C LEU A 398 6.75 -0.73 -9.42
N ALA A 399 6.62 -1.73 -8.56
CA ALA A 399 6.21 -1.57 -7.17
C ALA A 399 7.24 -0.78 -6.35
N ASP A 400 8.53 -0.94 -6.66
CA ASP A 400 9.62 -0.22 -6.01
C ASP A 400 9.85 1.18 -6.60
N HIS A 401 9.20 1.49 -7.71
CA HIS A 401 9.42 2.75 -8.42
C HIS A 401 8.69 3.92 -7.74
N SER A 402 9.44 4.98 -7.41
CA SER A 402 8.88 6.16 -6.73
C SER A 402 8.21 7.19 -7.65
N GLY A 403 8.38 7.06 -8.97
CA GLY A 403 7.87 7.97 -9.98
C GLY A 403 6.53 7.52 -10.60
N ASN A 404 6.11 8.25 -11.63
CA ASN A 404 4.94 7.85 -12.40
C ASN A 404 5.29 6.72 -13.39
N VAL A 405 4.41 5.74 -13.49
CA VAL A 405 4.55 4.62 -14.43
C VAL A 405 4.16 5.07 -15.84
N THR A 406 5.03 4.76 -16.80
CA THR A 406 4.86 5.03 -18.24
C THR A 406 5.14 3.78 -19.04
N VAL A 407 4.73 3.76 -20.32
CA VAL A 407 5.08 2.68 -21.26
C VAL A 407 6.60 2.58 -21.44
N ASP A 408 7.27 3.72 -21.53
CA ASP A 408 8.73 3.76 -21.73
C ASP A 408 9.47 3.23 -20.49
N LEU A 409 8.95 3.48 -19.28
CA LEU A 409 9.48 2.88 -18.07
C LEU A 409 9.38 1.35 -18.11
N VAL A 410 8.21 0.80 -18.50
CA VAL A 410 8.02 -0.64 -18.63
C VAL A 410 9.01 -1.24 -19.63
N ARG A 411 9.18 -0.63 -20.80
CA ARG A 411 10.15 -1.06 -21.82
C ARG A 411 11.60 -0.99 -21.30
N SER A 412 11.96 0.11 -20.62
CA SER A 412 13.30 0.29 -20.06
C SER A 412 13.64 -0.74 -18.98
N ILE A 413 12.67 -1.04 -18.11
CA ILE A 413 12.80 -2.12 -17.13
C ILE A 413 13.00 -3.46 -17.84
N ALA A 414 12.12 -3.80 -18.79
CA ALA A 414 12.23 -5.04 -19.54
C ALA A 414 13.59 -5.21 -20.21
N LYS A 415 14.05 -4.17 -20.93
CA LYS A 415 15.39 -4.18 -21.57
C LYS A 415 16.51 -4.35 -20.54
N ARG A 416 16.44 -3.67 -19.40
CA ARG A 416 17.44 -3.74 -18.34
C ARG A 416 17.55 -5.13 -17.70
N ILE A 417 16.41 -5.77 -17.39
CA ILE A 417 16.40 -7.04 -16.69
C ILE A 417 16.60 -8.24 -17.63
N THR A 418 16.13 -8.17 -18.88
CA THR A 418 16.22 -9.28 -19.84
C THR A 418 17.40 -9.16 -20.79
N GLY A 419 17.98 -7.97 -20.97
CA GLY A 419 18.97 -7.66 -22.02
C GLY A 419 18.38 -7.63 -23.44
N VAL A 420 17.05 -7.80 -23.58
CA VAL A 420 16.35 -7.92 -24.87
C VAL A 420 15.38 -6.76 -25.06
N GLU A 421 15.32 -6.25 -26.29
CA GLU A 421 14.31 -5.26 -26.67
C GLU A 421 12.99 -5.95 -26.99
N LEU A 422 11.89 -5.43 -26.44
CA LEU A 422 10.56 -5.95 -26.67
C LEU A 422 9.94 -5.30 -27.92
N ASP A 423 9.23 -6.12 -28.70
CA ASP A 423 8.40 -5.66 -29.80
C ASP A 423 7.02 -5.17 -29.33
N TRP A 424 6.74 -5.32 -28.02
CA TRP A 424 5.50 -4.93 -27.40
C TRP A 424 5.19 -3.44 -27.62
N GLN A 425 4.19 -3.18 -28.42
CA GLN A 425 3.73 -1.86 -28.83
C GLN A 425 2.25 -1.73 -28.48
N PRO A 426 1.89 -1.14 -27.33
CA PRO A 426 0.49 -0.80 -27.07
C PRO A 426 0.09 0.30 -28.03
N THR A 427 -0.75 -0.05 -29.00
CA THR A 427 -1.23 0.88 -30.04
C THR A 427 -1.85 2.13 -29.43
N ASN A 428 -1.40 3.31 -29.90
CA ASN A 428 -1.83 4.68 -29.53
C ASN A 428 -1.21 5.34 -28.28
N ALA A 429 -0.22 4.72 -27.59
CA ALA A 429 0.50 5.41 -26.52
C ALA A 429 1.56 6.42 -27.02
N GLU A 430 1.99 6.32 -28.27
CA GLU A 430 3.18 7.05 -28.76
C GLU A 430 2.96 8.52 -29.15
N LYS A 431 1.72 8.96 -29.36
CA LYS A 431 1.49 10.33 -29.87
C LYS A 431 1.43 11.43 -28.80
N ASN A 432 1.32 11.09 -27.51
CA ASN A 432 1.12 12.08 -26.44
C ASN A 432 2.31 12.31 -25.50
N THR A 433 3.34 11.46 -25.48
CA THR A 433 4.56 11.74 -24.68
C THR A 433 5.34 12.95 -25.18
N ALA A 434 5.29 13.22 -26.49
CA ALA A 434 5.90 14.42 -27.06
C ALA A 434 5.16 15.73 -26.69
N LYS A 435 3.85 15.66 -26.40
CA LYS A 435 3.05 16.85 -26.06
C LYS A 435 3.12 17.24 -24.59
N ALA A 436 3.29 16.26 -23.70
CA ALA A 436 3.45 16.51 -22.26
C ALA A 436 4.84 17.05 -21.89
N ALA A 437 5.88 16.68 -22.66
CA ALA A 437 7.24 17.21 -22.49
C ALA A 437 7.39 18.64 -23.03
N ALA A 438 6.53 19.06 -23.98
CA ALA A 438 6.57 20.39 -24.56
C ALA A 438 5.70 21.43 -23.81
N GLY A 439 4.90 21.01 -22.82
CA GLY A 439 3.93 21.85 -22.09
C GLY A 439 4.39 22.32 -20.71
N VAL A 440 5.60 22.01 -20.26
CA VAL A 440 6.19 22.57 -19.03
C VAL A 440 7.21 23.64 -19.43
N GLY A 441 6.73 24.69 -20.07
CA GLY A 441 7.37 26.00 -20.15
C GLY A 441 6.99 26.76 -18.90
N ILE A 442 7.99 27.22 -18.22
CA ILE A 442 8.04 28.08 -17.07
C ILE A 442 7.09 29.29 -17.27
N ASP A 443 6.12 29.48 -16.35
CA ASP A 443 5.67 30.78 -15.81
C ASP A 443 5.16 30.59 -14.37
#